data_c7a1d4e7147cdd132690e4c9c08ba033
#
_entry.id   c7a1d4e7147cdd132690e4c9c08ba033
#
_cell.length_a   1.000
_cell.length_b   1.000
_cell.length_c   1.000
_cell.angle_alpha   90.00
_cell.angle_beta   90.00
_cell.angle_gamma   90.00
#
_symmetry.space_group_name_H-M   'P 1'
#
loop_
_entity.id
_entity.type
_entity.pdbx_description
1 polymer ?
#
loop_
_entity_poly.entity_id
_entity_poly.type
_entity_poly.pdbx_seq_one_letter_code
_entity_poly.pdbx_strand_id
1 'polypeptide(L)'
;MQITLVQGLLIALLVFICAIDKHMETFMWFRPLVVAFFTGIILGDVRLGMQAGAVAELSYLGLLTVGGTVPPDPLFAGLMTTVLAYTTGCDVNTALGLAVPFALIGQWINTGTNTFYAGFLPKVDKCAATGDEKGIAKVMYTGWILYAAMFALAAFLSTYALQSGISAFVAAFPEWLVHGFEVAGGLMPAVGLALLLVVMLKKENAAYLLAGFVIMVITNCQNILPIAVIAGCIAYVNFTRDMETAKLTAASAATAAQEGDFEDGI
;
A
#
# COMPACT_ATOMS: atom_id res chain seq x y z
N MET A 1 -1.39 26.58 1.20
CA MET A 1 -0.99 26.90 2.59
C MET A 1 0.49 26.52 2.76
N GLN A 2 1.22 27.13 3.72
CA GLN A 2 2.64 26.76 3.92
C GLN A 2 2.78 25.83 5.14
N ILE A 3 3.68 24.86 5.01
CA ILE A 3 4.01 23.92 6.08
C ILE A 3 5.05 24.56 6.99
N THR A 4 4.79 24.59 8.29
CA THR A 4 5.72 25.10 9.29
C THR A 4 6.87 24.12 9.56
N LEU A 5 7.99 24.61 10.11
CA LEU A 5 9.12 23.73 10.46
C LEU A 5 8.69 22.59 11.40
N VAL A 6 7.82 22.89 12.38
CA VAL A 6 7.33 21.89 13.34
C VAL A 6 6.53 20.81 12.62
N GLN A 7 5.62 21.20 11.72
CA GLN A 7 4.87 20.23 10.90
C GLN A 7 5.80 19.38 10.02
N GLY A 8 6.80 20.00 9.39
CA GLY A 8 7.79 19.26 8.59
C GLY A 8 8.58 18.24 9.40
N LEU A 9 8.99 18.59 10.63
CA LEU A 9 9.67 17.65 11.53
C LEU A 9 8.75 16.52 12.02
N LEU A 10 7.48 16.84 12.32
CA LEU A 10 6.49 15.83 12.71
C LEU A 10 6.18 14.86 11.57
N ILE A 11 6.09 15.36 10.34
CA ILE A 11 5.95 14.51 9.14
C ILE A 11 7.18 13.63 8.93
N ALA A 12 8.39 14.17 9.10
CA ALA A 12 9.61 13.38 9.01
C ALA A 12 9.66 12.27 10.07
N LEU A 13 9.23 12.57 11.31
CA LEU A 13 9.12 11.57 12.39
C LEU A 13 8.07 10.51 12.06
N LEU A 14 6.90 10.90 11.55
CA LEU A 14 5.87 9.97 11.09
C LEU A 14 6.42 9.03 10.02
N VAL A 15 7.08 9.58 9.00
CA VAL A 15 7.67 8.80 7.92
C VAL A 15 8.78 7.87 8.42
N PHE A 16 9.58 8.30 9.39
CA PHE A 16 10.61 7.48 10.03
C PHE A 16 9.98 6.22 10.67
N ILE A 17 8.90 6.40 11.44
CA ILE A 17 8.17 5.29 12.09
C ILE A 17 7.53 4.36 11.05
N CYS A 18 6.85 4.93 10.05
CA CYS A 18 6.22 4.16 8.97
C CYS A 18 7.24 3.40 8.11
N ALA A 19 8.45 3.95 7.91
CA ALA A 19 9.51 3.29 7.16
C ALA A 19 10.11 2.09 7.92
N ILE A 20 10.21 2.16 9.26
CA ILE A 20 10.57 1.00 10.09
C ILE A 20 9.51 -0.09 9.96
N ASP A 21 8.22 0.29 10.11
CA ASP A 21 7.11 -0.66 9.99
C ASP A 21 7.05 -1.30 8.59
N LYS A 22 7.34 -0.55 7.54
CA LYS A 22 7.43 -1.05 6.18
C LYS A 22 8.45 -2.17 6.00
N HIS A 23 9.55 -2.11 6.74
CA HIS A 23 10.59 -3.14 6.70
C HIS A 23 10.18 -4.41 7.47
N MET A 24 9.35 -4.25 8.49
CA MET A 24 8.84 -5.34 9.33
C MET A 24 7.48 -5.88 8.87
N GLU A 25 6.76 -5.11 8.06
CA GLU A 25 5.39 -5.38 7.57
C GLU A 25 4.41 -5.84 8.67
N THR A 26 4.55 -5.26 9.88
CA THR A 26 3.82 -5.72 11.06
C THR A 26 2.46 -5.05 11.22
N PHE A 27 2.42 -3.72 11.14
CA PHE A 27 1.20 -2.92 11.37
C PHE A 27 0.62 -2.31 10.10
N MET A 28 1.33 -2.39 8.99
CA MET A 28 0.94 -1.78 7.71
C MET A 28 0.77 -0.25 7.77
N TRP A 29 1.50 0.43 8.65
CA TRP A 29 1.43 1.89 8.80
C TRP A 29 1.99 2.65 7.62
N PHE A 30 2.79 2.00 6.78
CA PHE A 30 3.29 2.55 5.53
C PHE A 30 2.22 2.64 4.42
N ARG A 31 1.02 2.11 4.64
CA ARG A 31 -0.08 2.18 3.66
C ARG A 31 -0.51 3.64 3.44
N PRO A 32 -0.83 4.01 2.18
CA PRO A 32 -1.18 5.40 1.82
C PRO A 32 -2.27 6.00 2.70
N LEU A 33 -3.33 5.25 3.02
CA LEU A 33 -4.43 5.71 3.84
C LEU A 33 -3.97 6.10 5.25
N VAL A 34 -3.11 5.28 5.87
CA VAL A 34 -2.65 5.51 7.24
C VAL A 34 -1.70 6.71 7.29
N VAL A 35 -0.74 6.76 6.37
CA VAL A 35 0.21 7.89 6.27
C VAL A 35 -0.51 9.20 6.01
N ALA A 36 -1.46 9.20 5.07
CA ALA A 36 -2.25 10.38 4.72
C ALA A 36 -3.13 10.86 5.88
N PHE A 37 -3.74 9.93 6.63
CA PHE A 37 -4.54 10.25 7.81
C PHE A 37 -3.70 10.98 8.87
N PHE A 38 -2.56 10.44 9.27
CA PHE A 38 -1.69 11.08 10.25
C PHE A 38 -1.08 12.38 9.72
N THR A 39 -0.75 12.45 8.43
CA THR A 39 -0.30 13.69 7.79
C THR A 39 -1.40 14.75 7.86
N GLY A 40 -2.66 14.39 7.61
CA GLY A 40 -3.81 15.28 7.75
C GLY A 40 -3.98 15.81 9.17
N ILE A 41 -3.76 14.99 10.21
CA ILE A 41 -3.77 15.43 11.62
C ILE A 41 -2.66 16.48 11.85
N ILE A 42 -1.43 16.22 11.38
CA ILE A 42 -0.29 17.14 11.56
C ILE A 42 -0.55 18.47 10.85
N LEU A 43 -1.16 18.45 9.68
CA LEU A 43 -1.48 19.64 8.89
C LEU A 43 -2.74 20.37 9.40
N GLY A 44 -3.55 19.74 10.26
CA GLY A 44 -4.78 20.31 10.79
C GLY A 44 -6.01 20.13 9.89
N ASP A 45 -5.93 19.30 8.85
CA ASP A 45 -7.04 18.95 7.96
C ASP A 45 -7.15 17.44 7.80
N VAL A 46 -7.79 16.80 8.77
CA VAL A 46 -8.01 15.35 8.80
C VAL A 46 -8.89 14.89 7.64
N ARG A 47 -9.88 15.72 7.25
CA ARG A 47 -10.78 15.38 6.15
C ARG A 47 -10.02 15.27 4.83
N LEU A 48 -9.16 16.23 4.54
CA LEU A 48 -8.30 16.20 3.36
C LEU A 48 -7.36 14.99 3.39
N GLY A 49 -6.74 14.72 4.55
CA GLY A 49 -5.89 13.54 4.73
C GLY A 49 -6.60 12.23 4.44
N MET A 50 -7.84 12.07 4.93
CA MET A 50 -8.66 10.88 4.66
C MET A 50 -9.03 10.74 3.19
N GLN A 51 -9.41 11.83 2.52
CA GLN A 51 -9.76 11.83 1.10
C GLN A 51 -8.54 11.47 0.24
N ALA A 52 -7.41 12.13 0.48
CA ALA A 52 -6.16 11.88 -0.21
C ALA A 52 -5.67 10.44 0.00
N GLY A 53 -5.74 9.97 1.25
CA GLY A 53 -5.36 8.61 1.60
C GLY A 53 -6.24 7.55 0.94
N ALA A 54 -7.56 7.76 0.88
CA ALA A 54 -8.47 6.81 0.26
C ALA A 54 -8.21 6.65 -1.25
N VAL A 55 -8.03 7.76 -1.97
CA VAL A 55 -7.73 7.73 -3.41
C VAL A 55 -6.35 7.12 -3.68
N ALA A 56 -5.34 7.50 -2.91
CA ALA A 56 -4.01 6.91 -3.01
C ALA A 56 -4.01 5.41 -2.66
N GLU A 57 -4.73 5.00 -1.61
CA GLU A 57 -4.84 3.59 -1.23
C GLU A 57 -5.43 2.73 -2.34
N LEU A 58 -6.55 3.17 -2.94
CA LEU A 58 -7.17 2.47 -4.07
C LEU A 58 -6.22 2.32 -5.25
N SER A 59 -5.39 3.34 -5.52
CA SER A 59 -4.43 3.33 -6.62
C SER A 59 -3.28 2.34 -6.41
N TYR A 60 -2.94 2.05 -5.15
CA TYR A 60 -1.82 1.19 -4.77
C TYR A 60 -2.22 -0.20 -4.28
N LEU A 61 -3.54 -0.54 -4.28
CA LEU A 61 -4.05 -1.83 -3.78
C LEU A 61 -3.46 -3.04 -4.51
N GLY A 62 -3.32 -2.96 -5.83
CA GLY A 62 -2.84 -4.07 -6.66
C GLY A 62 -1.33 -4.07 -6.91
N LEU A 63 -0.59 -3.08 -6.40
CA LEU A 63 0.85 -2.98 -6.58
C LEU A 63 1.56 -3.87 -5.57
N LEU A 64 1.87 -5.09 -6.01
CA LEU A 64 2.61 -6.07 -5.21
C LEU A 64 4.04 -6.19 -5.73
N THR A 65 5.00 -6.36 -4.81
CA THR A 65 6.39 -6.70 -5.15
C THR A 65 6.46 -8.17 -5.57
N VAL A 66 6.48 -8.44 -6.87
CA VAL A 66 6.60 -9.79 -7.40
C VAL A 66 7.84 -9.89 -8.28
N GLY A 67 8.64 -10.93 -8.08
CA GLY A 67 9.78 -11.24 -8.94
C GLY A 67 10.90 -10.20 -8.92
N GLY A 68 11.08 -9.46 -7.82
CA GLY A 68 12.14 -8.46 -7.69
C GLY A 68 11.84 -7.09 -8.31
N THR A 69 10.64 -6.89 -8.86
CA THR A 69 10.19 -5.57 -9.29
C THR A 69 9.78 -4.75 -8.07
N VAL A 70 10.32 -3.53 -7.96
CA VAL A 70 9.96 -2.59 -6.90
C VAL A 70 8.98 -1.58 -7.49
N PRO A 71 7.70 -1.58 -7.10
CA PRO A 71 6.74 -0.57 -7.55
C PRO A 71 7.04 0.80 -6.94
N PRO A 72 6.43 1.88 -7.48
CA PRO A 72 6.46 3.19 -6.84
C PRO A 72 6.01 3.11 -5.37
N ASP A 73 6.60 3.93 -4.52
CA ASP A 73 6.47 3.79 -3.07
C ASP A 73 5.10 4.26 -2.55
N PRO A 74 4.31 3.40 -1.88
CA PRO A 74 2.99 3.74 -1.38
C PRO A 74 3.03 4.77 -0.24
N LEU A 75 4.06 4.75 0.61
CA LEU A 75 4.23 5.70 1.71
C LEU A 75 4.37 7.13 1.18
N PHE A 76 5.28 7.33 0.20
CA PHE A 76 5.45 8.63 -0.44
C PHE A 76 4.22 9.04 -1.26
N ALA A 77 3.51 8.11 -1.87
CA ALA A 77 2.28 8.42 -2.58
C ALA A 77 1.22 9.02 -1.64
N GLY A 78 0.91 8.37 -0.52
CA GLY A 78 -0.05 8.87 0.46
C GLY A 78 0.38 10.20 1.09
N LEU A 79 1.66 10.30 1.48
CA LEU A 79 2.24 11.52 2.03
C LEU A 79 2.09 12.70 1.07
N MET A 80 2.63 12.56 -0.15
CA MET A 80 2.73 13.68 -1.08
C MET A 80 1.39 14.05 -1.70
N THR A 81 0.47 13.11 -1.88
CA THR A 81 -0.91 13.44 -2.27
C THR A 81 -1.55 14.39 -1.26
N THR A 82 -1.42 14.08 0.03
CA THR A 82 -1.96 14.94 1.10
C THR A 82 -1.28 16.29 1.16
N VAL A 83 0.06 16.30 1.11
CA VAL A 83 0.86 17.52 1.19
C VAL A 83 0.61 18.44 0.00
N LEU A 84 0.57 17.89 -1.22
CA LEU A 84 0.31 18.68 -2.43
C LEU A 84 -1.10 19.23 -2.45
N ALA A 85 -2.13 18.43 -2.12
CA ALA A 85 -3.48 18.93 -2.00
C ALA A 85 -3.60 20.06 -0.98
N TYR A 86 -2.94 19.94 0.19
CA TYR A 86 -2.95 20.94 1.24
C TYR A 86 -2.22 22.24 0.84
N THR A 87 -1.05 22.13 0.22
CA THR A 87 -0.19 23.28 -0.09
C THR A 87 -0.63 24.05 -1.32
N THR A 88 -1.08 23.35 -2.37
CA THR A 88 -1.50 23.93 -3.65
C THR A 88 -2.99 24.22 -3.70
N GLY A 89 -3.81 23.52 -2.88
CA GLY A 89 -5.27 23.63 -2.93
C GLY A 89 -5.90 22.95 -4.15
N CYS A 90 -5.15 22.15 -4.89
CA CYS A 90 -5.68 21.39 -6.03
C CYS A 90 -6.56 20.22 -5.58
N ASP A 91 -7.36 19.69 -6.49
CA ASP A 91 -8.14 18.48 -6.25
C ASP A 91 -7.26 17.27 -5.90
N VAL A 92 -7.80 16.35 -5.12
CA VAL A 92 -7.07 15.17 -4.63
C VAL A 92 -6.57 14.27 -5.78
N ASN A 93 -7.32 14.14 -6.87
CA ASN A 93 -6.89 13.35 -8.03
C ASN A 93 -5.68 14.01 -8.73
N THR A 94 -5.72 15.34 -8.88
CA THR A 94 -4.59 16.11 -9.41
C THR A 94 -3.37 15.96 -8.50
N ALA A 95 -3.57 16.07 -7.19
CA ALA A 95 -2.50 15.89 -6.21
C ALA A 95 -1.90 14.48 -6.28
N LEU A 96 -2.72 13.44 -6.47
CA LEU A 96 -2.25 12.06 -6.64
C LEU A 96 -1.37 11.93 -7.90
N GLY A 97 -1.81 12.48 -9.03
CA GLY A 97 -1.02 12.50 -10.26
C GLY A 97 0.34 13.19 -10.08
N LEU A 98 0.34 14.33 -9.40
CA LEU A 98 1.55 15.09 -9.06
C LEU A 98 2.43 14.39 -8.01
N ALA A 99 1.88 13.49 -7.21
CA ALA A 99 2.62 12.72 -6.21
C ALA A 99 3.46 11.57 -6.82
N VAL A 100 3.15 11.12 -8.04
CA VAL A 100 3.85 9.99 -8.70
C VAL A 100 5.38 10.16 -8.75
N PRO A 101 5.93 11.33 -9.16
CA PRO A 101 7.39 11.51 -9.15
C PRO A 101 8.02 11.33 -7.76
N PHE A 102 7.32 11.70 -6.70
CA PHE A 102 7.79 11.52 -5.32
C PHE A 102 7.72 10.05 -4.88
N ALA A 103 6.70 9.31 -5.32
CA ALA A 103 6.63 7.87 -5.11
C ALA A 103 7.79 7.13 -5.80
N LEU A 104 8.25 7.61 -6.96
CA LEU A 104 9.45 7.12 -7.63
C LEU A 104 10.73 7.42 -6.82
N ILE A 105 10.82 8.58 -6.15
CA ILE A 105 11.96 8.87 -5.25
C ILE A 105 12.00 7.82 -4.13
N GLY A 106 10.87 7.50 -3.51
CA GLY A 106 10.78 6.43 -2.50
C GLY A 106 11.22 5.07 -3.04
N GLN A 107 10.83 4.73 -4.27
CA GLN A 107 11.29 3.52 -4.98
C GLN A 107 12.81 3.50 -5.18
N TRP A 108 13.41 4.62 -5.59
CA TRP A 108 14.87 4.74 -5.75
C TRP A 108 15.61 4.60 -4.42
N ILE A 109 15.09 5.20 -3.34
CA ILE A 109 15.65 5.03 -1.99
C ILE A 109 15.61 3.54 -1.59
N ASN A 110 14.49 2.86 -1.80
CA ASN A 110 14.33 1.44 -1.49
C ASN A 110 15.33 0.58 -2.27
N THR A 111 15.44 0.78 -3.58
CA THR A 111 16.37 0.04 -4.44
C THR A 111 17.83 0.32 -4.06
N GLY A 112 18.17 1.58 -3.81
CA GLY A 112 19.50 2.00 -3.39
C GLY A 112 19.92 1.40 -2.05
N THR A 113 19.02 1.42 -1.06
CA THR A 113 19.29 0.81 0.26
C THR A 113 19.41 -0.70 0.19
N ASN A 114 18.61 -1.39 -0.60
CA ASN A 114 18.74 -2.84 -0.80
C ASN A 114 20.11 -3.20 -1.43
N THR A 115 20.56 -2.41 -2.41
CA THR A 115 21.88 -2.57 -3.02
C THR A 115 23.00 -2.33 -1.99
N PHE A 116 22.85 -1.30 -1.16
CA PHE A 116 23.82 -1.01 -0.09
C PHE A 116 23.89 -2.13 0.95
N TYR A 117 22.74 -2.73 1.31
CA TYR A 117 22.70 -3.87 2.25
C TYR A 117 23.40 -5.12 1.73
N ALA A 118 23.40 -5.35 0.44
CA ALA A 118 24.13 -6.46 -0.15
C ALA A 118 25.64 -6.41 0.23
N GLY A 119 26.21 -5.22 0.43
CA GLY A 119 27.58 -5.05 0.91
C GLY A 119 27.83 -5.50 2.34
N PHE A 120 26.78 -5.63 3.18
CA PHE A 120 26.91 -6.12 4.56
C PHE A 120 26.76 -7.64 4.70
N LEU A 121 26.30 -8.34 3.66
CA LEU A 121 26.11 -9.81 3.69
C LEU A 121 27.37 -10.57 4.14
N PRO A 122 28.61 -10.28 3.65
CA PRO A 122 29.79 -11.00 4.10
C PRO A 122 30.07 -10.83 5.60
N LYS A 123 29.64 -9.72 6.21
CA LYS A 123 29.76 -9.51 7.66
C LYS A 123 28.74 -10.34 8.42
N VAL A 124 27.51 -10.42 7.92
CA VAL A 124 26.46 -11.26 8.50
C VAL A 124 26.85 -12.73 8.43
N ASP A 125 27.41 -13.20 7.30
CA ASP A 125 27.88 -14.57 7.13
C ASP A 125 28.98 -14.93 8.14
N LYS A 126 29.92 -14.02 8.40
CA LYS A 126 30.96 -14.21 9.42
C LYS A 126 30.37 -14.32 10.83
N CYS A 127 29.42 -13.45 11.17
CA CYS A 127 28.73 -13.51 12.47
C CYS A 127 27.93 -14.80 12.62
N ALA A 128 27.27 -15.26 11.55
CA ALA A 128 26.53 -16.51 11.53
C ALA A 128 27.47 -17.73 11.73
N ALA A 129 28.62 -17.74 11.06
CA ALA A 129 29.63 -18.82 11.19
C ALA A 129 30.21 -18.93 12.62
N THR A 130 30.25 -17.82 13.36
CA THR A 130 30.78 -17.78 14.75
C THR A 130 29.67 -17.84 15.80
N GLY A 131 28.38 -17.90 15.42
CA GLY A 131 27.24 -17.87 16.36
C GLY A 131 27.07 -16.51 17.07
N ASP A 132 27.57 -15.41 16.49
CA ASP A 132 27.46 -14.06 17.05
C ASP A 132 26.09 -13.43 16.73
N GLU A 133 25.08 -13.76 17.53
CA GLU A 133 23.73 -13.20 17.42
C GLU A 133 23.71 -11.67 17.56
N LYS A 134 24.57 -11.12 18.46
CA LYS A 134 24.62 -9.67 18.68
C LYS A 134 25.17 -8.93 17.47
N GLY A 135 26.14 -9.53 16.79
CA GLY A 135 26.71 -9.00 15.54
C GLY A 135 25.64 -8.93 14.43
N ILE A 136 24.85 -9.99 14.26
CA ILE A 136 23.75 -10.03 13.30
C ILE A 136 22.69 -8.97 13.64
N ALA A 137 22.23 -8.92 14.89
CA ALA A 137 21.24 -7.95 15.35
C ALA A 137 21.71 -6.50 15.13
N LYS A 138 23.01 -6.22 15.41
CA LYS A 138 23.58 -4.88 15.20
C LYS A 138 23.52 -4.46 13.72
N VAL A 139 23.85 -5.34 12.80
CA VAL A 139 23.76 -5.04 11.36
C VAL A 139 22.31 -4.78 10.96
N MET A 140 21.39 -5.61 11.42
CA MET A 140 19.95 -5.48 11.12
C MET A 140 19.39 -4.16 11.62
N TYR A 141 19.57 -3.81 12.91
CA TYR A 141 19.08 -2.54 13.48
C TYR A 141 19.72 -1.32 12.82
N THR A 142 21.03 -1.37 12.53
CA THR A 142 21.70 -0.28 11.83
C THR A 142 21.09 -0.06 10.45
N GLY A 143 20.76 -1.16 9.76
CA GLY A 143 20.10 -1.12 8.48
C GLY A 143 18.71 -0.45 8.54
N TRP A 144 17.87 -0.87 9.47
CA TRP A 144 16.53 -0.30 9.64
C TRP A 144 16.56 1.20 9.95
N ILE A 145 17.44 1.60 10.87
CA ILE A 145 17.58 3.02 11.22
C ILE A 145 18.07 3.85 10.03
N LEU A 146 19.05 3.35 9.29
CA LEU A 146 19.56 4.04 8.09
C LEU A 146 18.47 4.20 7.03
N TYR A 147 17.73 3.12 6.75
CA TYR A 147 16.61 3.13 5.81
C TYR A 147 15.56 4.16 6.22
N ALA A 148 15.10 4.09 7.47
CA ALA A 148 14.09 5.01 7.99
C ALA A 148 14.57 6.47 8.00
N ALA A 149 15.85 6.71 8.31
CA ALA A 149 16.45 8.04 8.27
C ALA A 149 16.50 8.62 6.85
N MET A 150 16.82 7.80 5.84
CA MET A 150 16.79 8.24 4.44
C MET A 150 15.38 8.62 3.98
N PHE A 151 14.37 7.81 4.34
CA PHE A 151 12.96 8.12 4.06
C PHE A 151 12.50 9.40 4.78
N ALA A 152 12.82 9.54 6.06
CA ALA A 152 12.49 10.73 6.84
C ALA A 152 13.17 12.01 6.30
N LEU A 153 14.42 11.91 5.91
CA LEU A 153 15.16 13.02 5.29
C LEU A 153 14.52 13.42 3.95
N ALA A 154 14.21 12.45 3.09
CA ALA A 154 13.56 12.72 1.82
C ALA A 154 12.17 13.33 2.01
N ALA A 155 11.40 12.86 2.99
CA ALA A 155 10.11 13.43 3.34
C ALA A 155 10.25 14.87 3.85
N PHE A 156 11.18 15.15 4.75
CA PHE A 156 11.43 16.49 5.24
C PHE A 156 11.82 17.46 4.11
N LEU A 157 12.72 17.03 3.24
CA LEU A 157 13.15 17.83 2.09
C LEU A 157 11.97 18.11 1.15
N SER A 158 11.17 17.10 0.83
CA SER A 158 10.04 17.23 -0.10
C SER A 158 8.89 18.07 0.47
N THR A 159 8.64 17.98 1.78
CA THR A 159 7.47 18.64 2.39
C THR A 159 7.77 20.05 2.91
N TYR A 160 8.93 20.27 3.50
CA TYR A 160 9.30 21.54 4.11
C TYR A 160 10.37 22.31 3.33
N ALA A 161 11.54 21.71 3.10
CA ALA A 161 12.67 22.44 2.55
C ALA A 161 12.46 22.90 1.10
N LEU A 162 11.77 22.09 0.29
CA LEU A 162 11.52 22.37 -1.12
C LEU A 162 10.08 22.86 -1.40
N GLN A 163 9.26 23.10 -0.37
CA GLN A 163 7.83 23.43 -0.55
C GLN A 163 7.60 24.64 -1.45
N SER A 164 8.40 25.70 -1.31
CA SER A 164 8.29 26.90 -2.16
C SER A 164 8.67 26.62 -3.61
N GLY A 165 9.70 25.81 -3.83
CA GLY A 165 10.11 25.36 -5.15
C GLY A 165 9.09 24.46 -5.83
N ILE A 166 8.53 23.51 -5.08
CA ILE A 166 7.49 22.60 -5.57
C ILE A 166 6.21 23.36 -5.91
N SER A 167 5.77 24.27 -5.02
CA SER A 167 4.59 25.10 -5.28
C SER A 167 4.78 26.01 -6.50
N ALA A 168 5.96 26.63 -6.66
CA ALA A 168 6.29 27.43 -7.83
C ALA A 168 6.37 26.58 -9.11
N PHE A 169 6.92 25.39 -9.03
CA PHE A 169 7.01 24.43 -10.14
C PHE A 169 5.62 24.00 -10.61
N VAL A 170 4.73 23.62 -9.67
CA VAL A 170 3.35 23.25 -9.99
C VAL A 170 2.57 24.44 -10.57
N ALA A 171 2.75 25.63 -10.00
CA ALA A 171 2.11 26.86 -10.50
C ALA A 171 2.59 27.30 -11.90
N ALA A 172 3.77 26.86 -12.32
CA ALA A 172 4.31 27.12 -13.66
C ALA A 172 3.76 26.15 -14.73
N PHE A 173 3.01 25.12 -14.34
CA PHE A 173 2.45 24.19 -15.29
C PHE A 173 1.32 24.83 -16.12
N PRO A 174 1.31 24.62 -17.44
CA PRO A 174 0.20 25.04 -18.27
C PRO A 174 -1.07 24.23 -17.91
N GLU A 175 -2.23 24.82 -18.08
CA GLU A 175 -3.54 24.22 -17.70
C GLU A 175 -3.76 22.83 -18.31
N TRP A 176 -3.34 22.59 -19.56
CA TRP A 176 -3.46 21.30 -20.20
C TRP A 176 -2.67 20.17 -19.50
N LEU A 177 -1.52 20.53 -18.89
CA LEU A 177 -0.69 19.59 -18.16
C LEU A 177 -1.30 19.27 -16.79
N VAL A 178 -1.82 20.29 -16.08
CA VAL A 178 -2.54 20.10 -14.81
C VAL A 178 -3.76 19.21 -15.03
N HIS A 179 -4.54 19.48 -16.09
CA HIS A 179 -5.67 18.64 -16.47
C HIS A 179 -5.23 17.20 -16.85
N GLY A 180 -4.09 17.06 -17.50
CA GLY A 180 -3.49 15.74 -17.77
C GLY A 180 -3.20 14.94 -16.47
N PHE A 181 -2.64 15.59 -15.44
CA PHE A 181 -2.42 14.97 -14.14
C PHE A 181 -3.72 14.63 -13.41
N GLU A 182 -4.73 15.49 -13.50
CA GLU A 182 -6.06 15.25 -12.94
C GLU A 182 -6.69 13.99 -13.54
N VAL A 183 -6.71 13.88 -14.86
CA VAL A 183 -7.25 12.70 -15.57
C VAL A 183 -6.44 11.45 -15.24
N ALA A 184 -5.11 11.54 -15.28
CA ALA A 184 -4.23 10.42 -14.94
C ALA A 184 -4.42 9.97 -13.50
N GLY A 185 -4.48 10.90 -12.53
CA GLY A 185 -4.75 10.62 -11.12
C GLY A 185 -6.11 9.97 -10.91
N GLY A 186 -7.14 10.44 -11.61
CA GLY A 186 -8.49 9.85 -11.58
C GLY A 186 -8.57 8.42 -12.14
N LEU A 187 -7.67 8.06 -13.07
CA LEU A 187 -7.59 6.69 -13.61
C LEU A 187 -6.78 5.73 -12.72
N MET A 188 -5.88 6.23 -11.88
CA MET A 188 -5.00 5.38 -11.05
C MET A 188 -5.77 4.40 -10.13
N PRO A 189 -6.86 4.79 -9.45
CA PRO A 189 -7.64 3.84 -8.65
C PRO A 189 -8.22 2.68 -9.48
N ALA A 190 -8.65 2.95 -10.71
CA ALA A 190 -9.13 1.90 -11.61
C ALA A 190 -8.03 0.92 -11.99
N VAL A 191 -6.81 1.42 -12.24
CA VAL A 191 -5.63 0.58 -12.50
C VAL A 191 -5.27 -0.26 -11.28
N GLY A 192 -5.26 0.33 -10.07
CA GLY A 192 -5.00 -0.37 -8.82
C GLY A 192 -5.97 -1.52 -8.56
N LEU A 193 -7.28 -1.27 -8.75
CA LEU A 193 -8.32 -2.29 -8.66
C LEU A 193 -8.19 -3.36 -9.74
N ALA A 194 -7.84 -2.98 -10.98
CA ALA A 194 -7.62 -3.93 -12.07
C ALA A 194 -6.44 -4.87 -11.78
N LEU A 195 -5.34 -4.35 -11.23
CA LEU A 195 -4.20 -5.17 -10.81
C LEU A 195 -4.57 -6.14 -9.68
N LEU A 196 -5.34 -5.68 -8.69
CA LEU A 196 -5.86 -6.55 -7.65
C LEU A 196 -6.75 -7.66 -8.24
N LEU A 197 -7.61 -7.30 -9.19
CA LEU A 197 -8.49 -8.25 -9.88
C LEU A 197 -7.69 -9.31 -10.64
N VAL A 198 -6.59 -8.96 -11.30
CA VAL A 198 -5.71 -9.93 -12.00
C VAL A 198 -5.20 -11.03 -11.05
N VAL A 199 -4.90 -10.67 -9.80
CA VAL A 199 -4.44 -11.63 -8.79
C VAL A 199 -5.59 -12.49 -8.25
N MET A 200 -6.77 -11.89 -8.06
CA MET A 200 -7.92 -12.54 -7.42
C MET A 200 -8.84 -13.29 -8.39
N LEU A 201 -8.85 -12.91 -9.68
CA LEU A 201 -9.77 -13.46 -10.66
C LEU A 201 -9.36 -14.88 -11.07
N LYS A 202 -10.15 -15.86 -10.65
CA LYS A 202 -10.10 -17.23 -11.12
C LYS A 202 -11.33 -17.51 -11.99
N LYS A 203 -11.28 -18.58 -12.81
CA LYS A 203 -12.41 -18.98 -13.67
C LYS A 203 -13.70 -19.19 -12.86
N GLU A 204 -13.57 -19.69 -11.64
CA GLU A 204 -14.67 -19.94 -10.70
C GLU A 204 -15.35 -18.64 -10.22
N ASN A 205 -14.59 -17.56 -10.12
CA ASN A 205 -15.06 -16.28 -9.59
C ASN A 205 -15.52 -15.29 -10.68
N ALA A 206 -15.33 -15.64 -11.96
CA ALA A 206 -15.67 -14.73 -13.07
C ALA A 206 -17.15 -14.37 -13.12
N ALA A 207 -18.03 -15.27 -12.72
CA ALA A 207 -19.47 -15.03 -12.65
C ALA A 207 -19.83 -13.93 -11.65
N TYR A 208 -19.15 -13.89 -10.50
CA TYR A 208 -19.39 -12.83 -9.49
C TYR A 208 -18.94 -11.45 -9.96
N LEU A 209 -17.85 -11.38 -10.73
CA LEU A 209 -17.41 -10.13 -11.35
C LEU A 209 -18.45 -9.58 -12.31
N LEU A 210 -18.97 -10.44 -13.20
CA LEU A 210 -20.02 -10.05 -14.15
C LEU A 210 -21.30 -9.64 -13.44
N ALA A 211 -21.72 -10.38 -12.41
CA ALA A 211 -22.88 -10.03 -11.61
C ALA A 211 -22.72 -8.67 -10.92
N GLY A 212 -21.56 -8.42 -10.30
CA GLY A 212 -21.27 -7.13 -9.67
C GLY A 212 -21.26 -5.97 -10.67
N PHE A 213 -20.69 -6.17 -11.85
CA PHE A 213 -20.69 -5.16 -12.92
C PHE A 213 -22.12 -4.85 -13.39
N VAL A 214 -22.94 -5.87 -13.66
CA VAL A 214 -24.33 -5.69 -14.08
C VAL A 214 -25.14 -4.96 -13.00
N ILE A 215 -24.99 -5.33 -11.73
CA ILE A 215 -25.65 -4.66 -10.62
C ILE A 215 -25.28 -3.17 -10.57
N MET A 216 -23.99 -2.84 -10.70
CA MET A 216 -23.52 -1.43 -10.72
C MET A 216 -24.14 -0.63 -11.85
N VAL A 217 -24.20 -1.20 -13.06
CA VAL A 217 -24.76 -0.53 -14.24
C VAL A 217 -26.25 -0.32 -14.10
N ILE A 218 -27.02 -1.32 -13.65
CA ILE A 218 -28.48 -1.24 -13.52
C ILE A 218 -28.91 -0.30 -12.40
N THR A 219 -28.24 -0.39 -11.24
CA THR A 219 -28.60 0.41 -10.06
C THR A 219 -28.13 1.86 -10.16
N ASN A 220 -27.20 2.16 -11.08
CA ASN A 220 -26.51 3.45 -11.19
C ASN A 220 -26.04 3.97 -9.82
N CYS A 221 -25.57 3.07 -8.98
CA CYS A 221 -25.25 3.34 -7.59
C CYS A 221 -23.89 4.05 -7.51
N GLN A 222 -23.92 5.34 -7.18
CA GLN A 222 -22.68 6.12 -7.02
C GLN A 222 -21.87 5.73 -5.78
N ASN A 223 -22.49 4.96 -4.86
CA ASN A 223 -21.84 4.51 -3.63
C ASN A 223 -21.54 3.00 -3.71
N ILE A 224 -20.27 2.64 -3.59
CA ILE A 224 -19.80 1.25 -3.65
C ILE A 224 -20.19 0.45 -2.40
N LEU A 225 -20.45 1.10 -1.26
CA LEU A 225 -20.65 0.45 0.03
C LEU A 225 -21.81 -0.57 0.04
N PRO A 226 -23.01 -0.29 -0.50
CA PRO A 226 -24.10 -1.28 -0.53
C PRO A 226 -23.72 -2.56 -1.28
N ILE A 227 -23.01 -2.42 -2.40
CA ILE A 227 -22.58 -3.55 -3.21
C ILE A 227 -21.49 -4.35 -2.50
N ALA A 228 -20.55 -3.68 -1.83
CA ALA A 228 -19.53 -4.34 -1.01
C ALA A 228 -20.16 -5.16 0.13
N VAL A 229 -21.21 -4.65 0.79
CA VAL A 229 -21.92 -5.38 1.84
C VAL A 229 -22.64 -6.62 1.27
N ILE A 230 -23.35 -6.48 0.15
CA ILE A 230 -24.01 -7.62 -0.51
C ILE A 230 -22.99 -8.68 -0.92
N ALA A 231 -21.87 -8.26 -1.55
CA ALA A 231 -20.79 -9.16 -1.94
C ALA A 231 -20.16 -9.88 -0.72
N GLY A 232 -19.99 -9.17 0.39
CA GLY A 232 -19.50 -9.74 1.65
C GLY A 232 -20.46 -10.79 2.22
N CYS A 233 -21.77 -10.55 2.18
CA CYS A 233 -22.78 -11.53 2.60
C CYS A 233 -22.73 -12.78 1.71
N ILE A 234 -22.63 -12.64 0.39
CA ILE A 234 -22.54 -13.77 -0.54
C ILE A 234 -21.24 -14.55 -0.28
N ALA A 235 -20.12 -13.86 -0.10
CA ALA A 235 -18.84 -14.49 0.22
C ALA A 235 -18.90 -15.29 1.54
N TYR A 236 -19.54 -14.74 2.57
CA TYR A 236 -19.73 -15.43 3.84
C TYR A 236 -20.58 -16.70 3.71
N VAL A 237 -21.70 -16.63 2.96
CA VAL A 237 -22.55 -17.80 2.73
C VAL A 237 -21.80 -18.90 1.95
N ASN A 238 -21.02 -18.53 0.94
CA ASN A 238 -20.21 -19.49 0.20
C ASN A 238 -19.13 -20.11 1.10
N PHE A 239 -18.43 -19.30 1.88
CA PHE A 239 -17.42 -19.80 2.81
C PHE A 239 -17.98 -20.81 3.81
N THR A 240 -19.16 -20.54 4.39
CA THR A 240 -19.81 -21.49 5.33
C THR A 240 -20.18 -22.79 4.65
N ARG A 241 -20.69 -22.75 3.42
CA ARG A 241 -20.99 -23.95 2.63
C ARG A 241 -19.75 -24.77 2.29
N ASP A 242 -18.66 -24.11 1.88
CA ASP A 242 -17.40 -24.77 1.58
C ASP A 242 -16.81 -25.45 2.81
N MET A 243 -16.91 -24.82 3.99
CA MET A 243 -16.49 -25.38 5.27
C MET A 243 -17.34 -26.62 5.66
N GLU A 244 -18.64 -26.59 5.45
CA GLU A 244 -19.52 -27.73 5.70
C GLU A 244 -19.22 -28.91 4.75
N THR A 245 -19.03 -28.59 3.47
CA THR A 245 -18.67 -29.60 2.46
C THR A 245 -17.31 -30.23 2.78
N ALA A 246 -16.33 -29.44 3.18
CA ALA A 246 -15.02 -29.95 3.59
C ALA A 246 -15.11 -30.89 4.82
N LYS A 247 -15.94 -30.52 5.81
CA LYS A 247 -16.18 -31.39 6.99
C LYS A 247 -16.86 -32.71 6.62
N LEU A 248 -17.86 -32.68 5.73
CA LEU A 248 -18.55 -33.86 5.25
C LEU A 248 -17.60 -34.76 4.46
N THR A 249 -16.76 -34.22 3.60
CA THR A 249 -15.76 -34.95 2.84
C THR A 249 -14.73 -35.61 3.75
N ALA A 250 -14.24 -34.86 4.77
CA ALA A 250 -13.30 -35.41 5.75
C ALA A 250 -13.94 -36.54 6.60
N ALA A 251 -15.20 -36.40 7.01
CA ALA A 251 -15.93 -37.43 7.74
C ALA A 251 -16.14 -38.67 6.89
N SER A 252 -16.52 -38.55 5.60
CA SER A 252 -16.67 -39.64 4.67
C SER A 252 -15.36 -40.40 4.41
N ALA A 253 -14.23 -39.64 4.28
CA ALA A 253 -12.92 -40.26 4.11
C ALA A 253 -12.46 -41.01 5.37
N ALA A 254 -12.78 -40.52 6.57
CA ALA A 254 -12.49 -41.20 7.83
C ALA A 254 -13.31 -42.51 7.98
N THR A 255 -14.58 -42.49 7.56
CA THR A 255 -15.45 -43.68 7.59
C THR A 255 -14.97 -44.75 6.58
N ALA A 256 -14.59 -44.36 5.36
CA ALA A 256 -14.04 -45.24 4.36
C ALA A 256 -12.69 -45.86 4.79
N ALA A 257 -11.86 -45.13 5.51
CA ALA A 257 -10.61 -45.67 6.05
C ALA A 257 -10.83 -46.67 7.18
N GLN A 258 -11.92 -46.57 7.96
CA GLN A 258 -12.29 -47.52 8.98
C GLN A 258 -12.91 -48.83 8.40
N GLU A 259 -13.68 -48.73 7.31
CA GLU A 259 -14.23 -49.89 6.62
C GLU A 259 -13.14 -50.71 5.91
N GLY A 260 -12.07 -50.06 5.39
CA GLY A 260 -10.95 -50.81 4.75
C GLY A 260 -10.07 -51.58 5.72
N ASP A 261 -10.08 -51.28 7.01
CA ASP A 261 -9.27 -51.95 8.03
C ASP A 261 -9.94 -53.28 8.54
N PHE A 262 -11.20 -53.52 8.16
CA PHE A 262 -11.94 -54.74 8.53
C PHE A 262 -11.96 -55.86 7.47
N GLU A 263 -11.51 -55.63 6.25
CA GLU A 263 -11.48 -56.66 5.18
C GLU A 263 -10.20 -57.50 5.14
N ASP A 264 -9.11 -57.08 5.79
CA ASP A 264 -7.85 -57.86 5.82
C ASP A 264 -7.68 -58.80 7.04
N GLY A 265 -8.77 -59.13 7.72
CA GLY A 265 -8.78 -59.90 8.96
C GLY A 265 -9.43 -61.29 8.86
N ILE A 266 -9.19 -62.07 7.76
CA ILE A 266 -9.46 -63.56 7.74
C ILE A 266 -8.32 -64.26 7.03
#